data_919fde9585d4eb1c8b293891265e4080
#
_entry.id   919fde9585d4eb1c8b293891265e4080
#
_cell.length_a   1.000
_cell.length_b   1.000
_cell.length_c   1.000
_cell.angle_alpha   90.00
_cell.angle_beta   90.00
_cell.angle_gamma   90.00
#
_symmetry.space_group_name_H-M   'P 1'
#
loop_
_entity.id
_entity.type
_entity.pdbx_description
1 polymer ?
#
loop_
_entity_poly.entity_id
_entity_poly.type
_entity_poly.pdbx_seq_one_letter_code
_entity_poly.pdbx_strand_id
1 'polypeptide(L)'
;MRLAFVGQRTFFEVCALGDERRDFDTRFFEFRRHADPAALRGDLDAFAPHVVVVFRPEIVPAGTFDGLRAATLGFLTEPIPRDAAGGHHDLDRRRWELEQVDASSFDRIVSFDPLIAPTAEAILPVWRSAPLPVSDRLYRDVQPVTGKPRVLFVGRSTPHREQMLAAAKAEHPDLLHEAFGVGAGDLEDLLDGHDVGINLHNDTYWSFENRVCLHLAAGHLVLSEPLSPQHGLERGIDYLEVSHGGAISFLLTQLERFPRTWHRVRVRGRLKAEQFRASRVWPRLVHDLQADLAAFGTSRVS
;
A
#
# COMPACT_ATOMS: atom_id res chain seq x y z
N MET A 1 22.84 -8.51 0.20
CA MET A 1 21.81 -9.45 -0.33
C MET A 1 21.14 -8.80 -1.53
N ARG A 2 20.86 -9.52 -2.64
CA ARG A 2 20.09 -8.96 -3.79
C ARG A 2 18.61 -9.24 -3.64
N LEU A 3 17.79 -8.19 -3.72
CA LEU A 3 16.35 -8.25 -3.57
C LEU A 3 15.68 -7.63 -4.79
N ALA A 4 14.93 -8.43 -5.53
CA ALA A 4 14.16 -7.97 -6.68
C ALA A 4 12.71 -7.70 -6.27
N PHE A 5 12.18 -6.56 -6.68
CA PHE A 5 10.77 -6.23 -6.60
C PHE A 5 10.16 -6.27 -7.99
N VAL A 6 9.05 -6.96 -8.14
CA VAL A 6 8.35 -7.13 -9.43
C VAL A 6 6.92 -6.62 -9.30
N GLY A 7 6.47 -5.80 -10.24
CA GLY A 7 5.10 -5.28 -10.25
C GLY A 7 4.95 -4.03 -11.07
N GLN A 8 3.79 -3.40 -10.97
CA GLN A 8 3.54 -2.12 -11.63
C GLN A 8 4.26 -0.99 -10.88
N ARG A 9 5.33 -0.46 -11.46
CA ARG A 9 6.21 0.57 -10.87
C ARG A 9 5.43 1.76 -10.33
N THR A 10 4.48 2.26 -11.11
CA THR A 10 3.62 3.41 -10.73
C THR A 10 2.98 3.25 -9.35
N PHE A 11 2.61 2.03 -8.96
CA PHE A 11 1.89 1.79 -7.71
C PHE A 11 2.77 1.25 -6.58
N PHE A 12 3.79 0.45 -6.92
CA PHE A 12 4.49 -0.35 -5.93
C PHE A 12 5.96 0.02 -5.71
N GLU A 13 6.56 0.87 -6.56
CA GLU A 13 7.93 1.33 -6.31
C GLU A 13 8.03 2.10 -4.98
N VAL A 14 6.97 2.81 -4.60
CA VAL A 14 6.85 3.50 -3.30
C VAL A 14 6.73 2.55 -2.10
N CYS A 15 6.55 1.26 -2.36
CA CYS A 15 6.51 0.20 -1.34
C CYS A 15 7.82 -0.59 -1.27
N ALA A 16 8.71 -0.41 -2.25
CA ALA A 16 9.97 -1.13 -2.33
C ALA A 16 11.03 -0.56 -1.37
N LEU A 17 12.03 -1.37 -1.05
CA LEU A 17 13.25 -0.92 -0.39
C LEU A 17 14.13 -0.23 -1.44
N GLY A 18 14.58 0.97 -1.14
CA GLY A 18 15.55 1.70 -1.93
C GLY A 18 17.00 1.48 -1.42
N ASP A 19 17.86 2.46 -1.66
CA ASP A 19 19.29 2.39 -1.33
C ASP A 19 19.60 2.73 0.15
N GLU A 20 18.57 2.83 1.00
CA GLU A 20 18.71 3.21 2.42
C GLU A 20 19.45 2.15 3.25
N ARG A 21 19.53 0.93 2.73
CA ARG A 21 20.16 -0.21 3.37
C ARG A 21 21.32 -0.72 2.53
N ARG A 22 22.56 -0.45 2.96
CA ARG A 22 23.79 -0.88 2.27
C ARG A 22 24.01 -2.40 2.23
N ASP A 23 23.34 -3.15 3.09
CA ASP A 23 23.37 -4.61 3.13
C ASP A 23 22.43 -5.26 2.09
N PHE A 24 21.61 -4.44 1.41
CA PHE A 24 20.74 -4.86 0.32
C PHE A 24 21.12 -4.15 -0.98
N ASP A 25 21.23 -4.90 -2.07
CA ASP A 25 21.26 -4.45 -3.44
C ASP A 25 19.86 -4.69 -4.00
N THR A 26 19.12 -3.63 -4.29
CA THR A 26 17.70 -3.71 -4.62
C THR A 26 17.45 -3.26 -6.04
N ARG A 27 16.50 -3.90 -6.71
CA ARG A 27 16.06 -3.47 -8.04
C ARG A 27 14.58 -3.68 -8.22
N PHE A 28 13.90 -2.72 -8.83
CA PHE A 28 12.50 -2.81 -9.21
C PHE A 28 12.38 -3.16 -10.69
N PHE A 29 11.66 -4.25 -11.01
CA PHE A 29 11.35 -4.72 -12.34
C PHE A 29 9.91 -4.41 -12.66
N GLU A 30 9.68 -3.62 -13.69
CA GLU A 30 8.33 -3.32 -14.17
C GLU A 30 7.70 -4.57 -14.75
N PHE A 31 6.50 -4.94 -14.26
CA PHE A 31 5.71 -6.00 -14.84
C PHE A 31 4.22 -5.65 -14.78
N ARG A 32 3.53 -5.83 -15.90
CA ARG A 32 2.10 -5.58 -16.05
C ARG A 32 1.42 -6.81 -16.61
N ARG A 33 0.13 -6.93 -16.38
CA ARG A 33 -0.68 -7.97 -17.01
C ARG A 33 -0.45 -7.95 -18.52
N HIS A 34 -0.21 -9.11 -19.11
CA HIS A 34 0.13 -9.31 -20.54
C HIS A 34 1.54 -8.83 -20.98
N ALA A 35 2.42 -8.44 -20.05
CA ALA A 35 3.82 -8.24 -20.37
C ALA A 35 4.50 -9.59 -20.65
N ASP A 36 5.64 -9.53 -21.36
CA ASP A 36 6.40 -10.74 -21.70
C ASP A 36 7.09 -11.34 -20.45
N PRO A 37 6.70 -12.54 -20.00
CA PRO A 37 7.33 -13.19 -18.86
C PRO A 37 8.76 -13.65 -19.13
N ALA A 38 9.13 -13.90 -20.41
CA ALA A 38 10.49 -14.31 -20.76
C ALA A 38 11.46 -13.14 -20.63
N ALA A 39 11.05 -11.92 -20.97
CA ALA A 39 11.85 -10.72 -20.74
C ALA A 39 12.09 -10.48 -19.24
N LEU A 40 11.04 -10.57 -18.40
CA LEU A 40 11.18 -10.47 -16.96
C LEU A 40 12.15 -11.55 -16.43
N ARG A 41 12.02 -12.78 -16.91
CA ARG A 41 12.89 -13.86 -16.49
C ARG A 41 14.35 -13.60 -16.84
N GLY A 42 14.65 -13.13 -18.06
CA GLY A 42 16.00 -12.75 -18.49
C GLY A 42 16.60 -11.66 -17.61
N ASP A 43 15.82 -10.65 -17.26
CA ASP A 43 16.23 -9.56 -16.37
C ASP A 43 16.54 -10.07 -14.95
N LEU A 44 15.71 -10.96 -14.43
CA LEU A 44 15.91 -11.58 -13.11
C LEU A 44 17.15 -12.48 -13.10
N ASP A 45 17.36 -13.28 -14.14
CA ASP A 45 18.54 -14.14 -14.26
C ASP A 45 19.82 -13.29 -14.34
N ALA A 46 19.82 -12.17 -15.07
CA ALA A 46 20.93 -11.24 -15.15
C ALA A 46 21.22 -10.53 -13.80
N PHE A 47 20.20 -10.16 -13.05
CA PHE A 47 20.35 -9.57 -11.71
C PHE A 47 20.75 -10.61 -10.66
N ALA A 48 20.38 -11.87 -10.86
CA ALA A 48 20.60 -13.01 -9.96
C ALA A 48 20.18 -12.71 -8.52
N PRO A 49 18.90 -12.42 -8.24
CA PRO A 49 18.41 -12.08 -6.91
C PRO A 49 18.53 -13.27 -5.94
N HIS A 50 18.58 -12.99 -4.64
CA HIS A 50 18.41 -13.99 -3.59
C HIS A 50 16.94 -14.16 -3.21
N VAL A 51 16.16 -13.07 -3.33
CA VAL A 51 14.72 -13.05 -3.08
C VAL A 51 14.05 -12.21 -4.15
N VAL A 52 12.89 -12.67 -4.64
CA VAL A 52 11.99 -11.94 -5.53
C VAL A 52 10.67 -11.71 -4.79
N VAL A 53 10.28 -10.45 -4.65
CA VAL A 53 8.98 -10.04 -4.13
C VAL A 53 8.11 -9.62 -5.28
N VAL A 54 6.93 -10.23 -5.41
CA VAL A 54 6.00 -9.96 -6.50
C VAL A 54 4.73 -9.30 -5.96
N PHE A 55 4.56 -8.04 -6.27
CA PHE A 55 3.31 -7.33 -6.01
C PHE A 55 2.25 -7.73 -7.03
N ARG A 56 1.07 -8.09 -6.55
CA ARG A 56 -0.01 -8.60 -7.39
C ARG A 56 0.38 -9.90 -8.12
N PRO A 57 0.61 -10.98 -7.38
CA PRO A 57 1.06 -12.26 -7.98
C PRO A 57 0.09 -12.79 -9.06
N GLU A 58 -1.18 -12.38 -9.03
CA GLU A 58 -2.20 -12.76 -10.01
C GLU A 58 -1.99 -12.16 -11.42
N ILE A 59 -1.04 -11.23 -11.60
CA ILE A 59 -0.73 -10.70 -12.94
C ILE A 59 0.42 -11.44 -13.62
N VAL A 60 1.14 -12.29 -12.87
CA VAL A 60 2.31 -13.02 -13.40
C VAL A 60 1.83 -14.39 -13.90
N PRO A 61 2.14 -14.75 -15.17
CA PRO A 61 1.78 -16.05 -15.70
C PRO A 61 2.45 -17.21 -14.97
N ALA A 62 1.75 -18.34 -14.90
CA ALA A 62 2.30 -19.59 -14.39
C ALA A 62 3.63 -19.95 -15.04
N GLY A 63 4.54 -20.56 -14.30
CA GLY A 63 5.84 -20.99 -14.79
C GLY A 63 6.89 -19.88 -14.98
N THR A 64 6.55 -18.60 -14.77
CA THR A 64 7.52 -17.49 -14.95
C THR A 64 8.77 -17.64 -14.08
N PHE A 65 8.64 -18.23 -12.90
CA PHE A 65 9.74 -18.41 -11.95
C PHE A 65 10.30 -19.85 -11.90
N ASP A 66 9.91 -20.72 -12.85
CA ASP A 66 10.38 -22.10 -12.89
C ASP A 66 11.90 -22.15 -13.04
N GLY A 67 12.57 -22.94 -12.17
CA GLY A 67 14.01 -23.06 -12.17
C GLY A 67 14.77 -21.81 -11.70
N LEU A 68 14.09 -20.74 -11.25
CA LEU A 68 14.74 -19.61 -10.60
C LEU A 68 15.27 -20.03 -9.22
N ARG A 69 16.54 -19.74 -8.95
CA ARG A 69 17.18 -20.13 -7.67
C ARG A 69 16.80 -19.23 -6.49
N ALA A 70 16.26 -18.05 -6.76
CA ALA A 70 15.82 -17.10 -5.73
C ALA A 70 14.61 -17.63 -4.97
N ALA A 71 14.50 -17.31 -3.70
CA ALA A 71 13.22 -17.44 -2.98
C ALA A 71 12.18 -16.47 -3.56
N THR A 72 10.93 -16.91 -3.67
CA THR A 72 9.84 -16.12 -4.25
C THR A 72 8.75 -15.85 -3.24
N LEU A 73 8.37 -14.58 -3.10
CA LEU A 73 7.35 -14.10 -2.19
C LEU A 73 6.25 -13.38 -2.97
N GLY A 74 5.06 -13.97 -3.03
CA GLY A 74 3.87 -13.29 -3.55
C GLY A 74 3.31 -12.32 -2.51
N PHE A 75 2.97 -11.10 -2.90
CA PHE A 75 2.35 -10.11 -2.02
C PHE A 75 1.00 -9.68 -2.57
N LEU A 76 -0.07 -10.13 -1.94
CA LEU A 76 -1.45 -9.75 -2.26
C LEU A 76 -1.68 -8.31 -1.78
N THR A 77 -2.03 -7.42 -2.69
CA THR A 77 -2.07 -5.98 -2.42
C THR A 77 -3.46 -5.36 -2.54
N GLU A 78 -4.44 -6.13 -2.98
CA GLU A 78 -5.78 -5.62 -3.27
C GLU A 78 -6.73 -5.83 -2.09
N PRO A 79 -7.51 -4.82 -1.71
CA PRO A 79 -8.54 -4.98 -0.70
C PRO A 79 -9.64 -5.93 -1.20
N ILE A 80 -10.12 -6.78 -0.32
CA ILE A 80 -11.23 -7.70 -0.57
C ILE A 80 -12.40 -7.27 0.31
N PRO A 81 -13.61 -7.06 -0.25
CA PRO A 81 -14.81 -6.79 0.54
C PRO A 81 -15.07 -7.92 1.54
N ARG A 82 -15.28 -7.58 2.80
CA ARG A 82 -15.40 -8.54 3.90
C ARG A 82 -16.82 -8.88 4.29
N ASP A 83 -17.76 -8.00 4.00
CA ASP A 83 -19.16 -8.28 4.28
C ASP A 83 -19.73 -9.18 3.20
N ALA A 84 -19.85 -10.46 3.55
CA ALA A 84 -20.39 -11.46 2.68
C ALA A 84 -21.92 -11.62 2.81
N ALA A 85 -22.55 -10.99 3.79
CA ALA A 85 -23.96 -11.23 4.08
C ALA A 85 -24.89 -10.72 2.96
N GLY A 86 -24.44 -9.75 2.17
CA GLY A 86 -25.20 -9.25 1.01
C GLY A 86 -24.49 -9.45 -0.34
N GLY A 87 -23.24 -9.92 -0.34
CA GLY A 87 -22.39 -10.00 -1.53
C GLY A 87 -22.03 -8.61 -2.09
N HIS A 88 -20.76 -8.23 -2.02
CA HIS A 88 -20.29 -7.04 -2.71
C HIS A 88 -19.89 -7.41 -4.15
N HIS A 89 -20.25 -6.60 -5.15
CA HIS A 89 -19.96 -6.87 -6.56
C HIS A 89 -18.46 -7.06 -6.86
N ASP A 90 -17.58 -6.45 -6.07
CA ASP A 90 -16.13 -6.65 -6.18
C ASP A 90 -15.64 -7.97 -5.57
N LEU A 91 -16.42 -8.65 -4.73
CA LEU A 91 -15.98 -9.85 -4.03
C LEU A 91 -15.70 -11.00 -5.01
N ASP A 92 -16.62 -11.25 -5.94
CA ASP A 92 -16.47 -12.32 -6.92
C ASP A 92 -15.30 -12.05 -7.87
N ARG A 93 -15.14 -10.78 -8.29
CA ARG A 93 -14.01 -10.36 -9.09
C ARG A 93 -12.68 -10.56 -8.35
N ARG A 94 -12.61 -10.21 -7.07
CA ARG A 94 -11.39 -10.39 -6.26
C ARG A 94 -11.07 -11.85 -6.01
N ARG A 95 -12.08 -12.68 -5.78
CA ARG A 95 -11.88 -14.14 -5.69
C ARG A 95 -11.34 -14.70 -6.99
N TRP A 96 -11.95 -14.34 -8.12
CA TRP A 96 -11.47 -14.75 -9.42
C TRP A 96 -10.01 -14.29 -9.66
N GLU A 97 -9.63 -13.06 -9.28
CA GLU A 97 -8.25 -12.60 -9.36
C GLU A 97 -7.29 -13.47 -8.52
N LEU A 98 -7.70 -13.87 -7.30
CA LEU A 98 -6.90 -14.77 -6.46
C LEU A 98 -6.75 -16.18 -7.08
N GLU A 99 -7.77 -16.69 -7.74
CA GLU A 99 -7.73 -17.97 -8.45
C GLU A 99 -6.76 -17.96 -9.65
N GLN A 100 -6.37 -16.78 -10.13
CA GLN A 100 -5.35 -16.66 -11.19
C GLN A 100 -3.92 -16.77 -10.65
N VAL A 101 -3.72 -16.74 -9.33
CA VAL A 101 -2.40 -16.88 -8.74
C VAL A 101 -1.93 -18.32 -8.89
N ASP A 102 -0.84 -18.52 -9.62
CA ASP A 102 -0.14 -19.79 -9.58
C ASP A 102 0.65 -19.90 -8.26
N ALA A 103 0.03 -20.48 -7.25
CA ALA A 103 0.63 -20.64 -5.93
C ALA A 103 1.93 -21.46 -5.95
N SER A 104 2.10 -22.36 -6.95
CA SER A 104 3.31 -23.18 -7.09
C SER A 104 4.54 -22.38 -7.50
N SER A 105 4.35 -21.18 -8.07
CA SER A 105 5.42 -20.24 -8.41
C SER A 105 6.00 -19.52 -7.19
N PHE A 106 5.37 -19.59 -6.01
CA PHE A 106 5.77 -18.86 -4.82
C PHE A 106 6.15 -19.78 -3.67
N ASP A 107 7.27 -19.48 -3.01
CA ASP A 107 7.65 -20.16 -1.78
C ASP A 107 6.71 -19.80 -0.64
N ARG A 108 6.30 -18.54 -0.57
CA ARG A 108 5.31 -18.05 0.40
C ARG A 108 4.47 -16.93 -0.22
N ILE A 109 3.27 -16.75 0.33
CA ILE A 109 2.35 -15.67 -0.05
C ILE A 109 1.99 -14.87 1.19
N VAL A 110 2.08 -13.54 1.08
CA VAL A 110 1.71 -12.56 2.11
C VAL A 110 0.42 -11.87 1.69
N SER A 111 -0.53 -11.80 2.62
CA SER A 111 -1.70 -10.91 2.49
C SER A 111 -1.40 -9.57 3.14
N PHE A 112 -1.70 -8.45 2.48
CA PHE A 112 -1.48 -7.13 3.10
C PHE A 112 -2.44 -6.84 4.26
N ASP A 113 -3.57 -7.52 4.33
CA ASP A 113 -4.61 -7.32 5.34
C ASP A 113 -4.92 -8.64 6.05
N PRO A 114 -4.71 -8.75 7.38
CA PRO A 114 -5.00 -9.95 8.14
C PRO A 114 -6.48 -10.32 8.15
N LEU A 115 -7.36 -9.35 7.94
CA LEU A 115 -8.81 -9.61 7.97
C LEU A 115 -9.33 -10.20 6.66
N ILE A 116 -8.59 -10.08 5.56
CA ILE A 116 -8.91 -10.76 4.30
C ILE A 116 -8.19 -12.11 4.16
N ALA A 117 -7.21 -12.39 5.03
CA ALA A 117 -6.46 -13.64 4.97
C ALA A 117 -7.38 -14.89 4.95
N PRO A 118 -8.42 -15.02 5.76
CA PRO A 118 -9.32 -16.18 5.70
C PRO A 118 -10.01 -16.36 4.33
N THR A 119 -10.35 -15.26 3.65
CA THR A 119 -10.93 -15.33 2.29
C THR A 119 -9.89 -15.80 1.27
N ALA A 120 -8.66 -15.30 1.38
CA ALA A 120 -7.56 -15.71 0.52
C ALA A 120 -7.13 -17.17 0.81
N GLU A 121 -7.06 -17.60 2.06
CA GLU A 121 -6.69 -18.95 2.48
C GLU A 121 -7.65 -20.05 1.96
N ALA A 122 -8.89 -19.69 1.68
CA ALA A 122 -9.84 -20.61 1.05
C ALA A 122 -9.49 -20.90 -0.42
N ILE A 123 -8.61 -20.12 -1.05
CA ILE A 123 -8.25 -20.22 -2.47
C ILE A 123 -6.77 -20.60 -2.64
N LEU A 124 -5.87 -20.00 -1.85
CA LEU A 124 -4.42 -20.19 -1.95
C LEU A 124 -3.76 -20.10 -0.56
N PRO A 125 -2.59 -20.73 -0.34
CA PRO A 125 -1.94 -20.71 0.97
C PRO A 125 -1.43 -19.32 1.31
N VAL A 126 -1.82 -18.77 2.47
CA VAL A 126 -1.29 -17.52 3.01
C VAL A 126 -0.33 -17.83 4.16
N TRP A 127 0.91 -17.38 4.05
CA TRP A 127 1.92 -17.59 5.09
C TRP A 127 1.74 -16.64 6.26
N ARG A 128 1.52 -15.36 5.97
CA ARG A 128 1.28 -14.32 6.98
C ARG A 128 0.60 -13.09 6.38
N SER A 129 0.26 -12.15 7.25
CA SER A 129 -0.20 -10.83 6.84
C SER A 129 0.80 -9.76 7.25
N ALA A 130 1.00 -8.77 6.37
CA ALA A 130 1.81 -7.58 6.64
C ALA A 130 1.27 -6.39 5.83
N PRO A 131 1.16 -5.19 6.43
CA PRO A 131 0.81 -4.00 5.66
C PRO A 131 1.87 -3.72 4.59
N LEU A 132 1.46 -3.07 3.50
CA LEU A 132 2.40 -2.61 2.49
C LEU A 132 3.37 -1.60 3.10
N PRO A 133 4.68 -1.80 2.92
CA PRO A 133 5.68 -0.85 3.40
C PRO A 133 5.63 0.46 2.62
N VAL A 134 6.33 1.47 3.14
CA VAL A 134 6.52 2.77 2.50
C VAL A 134 8.00 3.04 2.39
N SER A 135 8.46 3.40 1.18
CA SER A 135 9.85 3.76 0.91
C SER A 135 10.30 4.90 1.83
N ASP A 136 11.52 4.79 2.34
CA ASP A 136 12.10 5.73 3.29
C ASP A 136 12.18 7.15 2.74
N ARG A 137 12.33 7.30 1.43
CA ARG A 137 12.37 8.60 0.74
C ARG A 137 11.09 9.43 0.89
N LEU A 138 9.97 8.81 1.28
CA LEU A 138 8.69 9.50 1.49
C LEU A 138 8.51 9.99 2.94
N TYR A 139 9.44 9.66 3.83
CA TYR A 139 9.34 10.10 5.23
C TYR A 139 9.84 11.52 5.41
N ARG A 140 8.96 12.38 5.92
CA ARG A 140 9.26 13.79 6.20
C ARG A 140 9.06 14.13 7.66
N ASP A 141 9.79 15.12 8.13
CA ASP A 141 9.52 15.70 9.44
C ASP A 141 8.29 16.60 9.38
N VAL A 142 7.45 16.50 10.41
CA VAL A 142 6.23 17.31 10.47
C VAL A 142 6.57 18.77 10.71
N GLN A 143 6.30 19.61 9.74
CA GLN A 143 6.44 21.05 9.85
C GLN A 143 5.12 21.70 10.29
N PRO A 144 5.15 22.78 11.09
CA PRO A 144 3.95 23.55 11.38
C PRO A 144 3.32 24.10 10.09
N VAL A 145 2.01 24.01 9.98
CA VAL A 145 1.28 24.61 8.87
C VAL A 145 1.37 26.15 8.99
N THR A 146 1.80 26.78 7.92
CA THR A 146 1.87 28.24 7.81
C THR A 146 0.92 28.69 6.71
N GLY A 147 -0.15 29.36 7.06
CA GLY A 147 -1.16 29.83 6.12
C GLY A 147 -2.28 28.81 5.90
N LYS A 148 -2.90 28.84 4.71
CA LYS A 148 -3.98 27.92 4.33
C LYS A 148 -3.44 26.50 4.12
N PRO A 149 -3.98 25.48 4.78
CA PRO A 149 -3.56 24.10 4.58
C PRO A 149 -3.80 23.63 3.14
N ARG A 150 -2.83 22.98 2.55
CA ARG A 150 -2.94 22.36 1.23
C ARG A 150 -3.42 20.93 1.38
N VAL A 151 -4.47 20.58 0.66
CA VAL A 151 -5.22 19.32 0.83
C VAL A 151 -5.07 18.43 -0.39
N LEU A 152 -4.77 17.16 -0.18
CA LEU A 152 -4.54 16.18 -1.24
C LEU A 152 -5.42 14.95 -1.06
N PHE A 153 -6.08 14.54 -2.12
CA PHE A 153 -6.62 13.20 -2.28
C PHE A 153 -6.02 12.55 -3.52
N VAL A 154 -5.36 11.40 -3.34
CA VAL A 154 -4.84 10.58 -4.45
C VAL A 154 -5.67 9.31 -4.55
N GLY A 155 -6.33 9.11 -5.67
CA GLY A 155 -7.12 7.91 -5.90
C GLY A 155 -8.14 8.05 -7.03
N ARG A 156 -8.51 6.92 -7.62
CA ARG A 156 -9.50 6.88 -8.68
C ARG A 156 -10.82 7.50 -8.21
N SER A 157 -11.46 8.27 -9.08
CA SER A 157 -12.84 8.73 -8.87
C SER A 157 -13.81 7.53 -8.86
N THR A 158 -14.67 7.46 -7.87
CA THR A 158 -15.79 6.52 -7.77
C THR A 158 -17.02 7.27 -7.27
N PRO A 159 -18.25 6.76 -7.50
CA PRO A 159 -19.45 7.42 -6.99
C PRO A 159 -19.40 7.71 -5.49
N HIS A 160 -18.91 6.75 -4.69
CA HIS A 160 -18.73 6.90 -3.25
C HIS A 160 -17.75 8.04 -2.91
N ARG A 161 -16.56 8.05 -3.53
CA ARG A 161 -15.53 9.07 -3.29
C ARG A 161 -15.99 10.47 -3.72
N GLU A 162 -16.65 10.57 -4.87
CA GLU A 162 -17.19 11.86 -5.32
C GLU A 162 -18.26 12.38 -4.37
N GLN A 163 -19.15 11.52 -3.87
CA GLN A 163 -20.14 11.89 -2.86
C GLN A 163 -19.48 12.38 -1.57
N MET A 164 -18.43 11.70 -1.10
CA MET A 164 -17.68 12.09 0.09
C MET A 164 -16.91 13.40 -0.09
N LEU A 165 -16.39 13.66 -1.27
CA LEU A 165 -15.59 14.87 -1.56
C LEU A 165 -16.45 16.08 -1.98
N ALA A 166 -17.71 15.90 -2.32
CA ALA A 166 -18.53 16.94 -2.95
C ALA A 166 -18.58 18.26 -2.14
N ALA A 167 -18.85 18.18 -0.83
CA ALA A 167 -18.88 19.36 0.03
C ALA A 167 -17.49 20.02 0.16
N ALA A 168 -16.45 19.21 0.34
CA ALA A 168 -15.09 19.70 0.45
C ALA A 168 -14.61 20.38 -0.84
N LYS A 169 -14.89 19.81 -2.01
CA LYS A 169 -14.56 20.42 -3.31
C LYS A 169 -15.29 21.74 -3.54
N ALA A 170 -16.54 21.84 -3.08
CA ALA A 170 -17.33 23.07 -3.22
C ALA A 170 -16.84 24.21 -2.31
N GLU A 171 -16.43 23.91 -1.09
CA GLU A 171 -16.02 24.89 -0.09
C GLU A 171 -14.49 25.16 -0.08
N HIS A 172 -13.71 24.20 -0.57
CA HIS A 172 -12.23 24.26 -0.63
C HIS A 172 -11.76 23.99 -2.07
N PRO A 173 -11.87 24.97 -2.99
CA PRO A 173 -11.54 24.78 -4.41
C PRO A 173 -10.06 24.45 -4.67
N ASP A 174 -9.18 24.70 -3.70
CA ASP A 174 -7.76 24.35 -3.78
C ASP A 174 -7.47 22.88 -3.38
N LEU A 175 -8.52 22.10 -3.04
CA LEU A 175 -8.35 20.67 -2.80
C LEU A 175 -7.94 19.98 -4.09
N LEU A 176 -6.75 19.40 -4.09
CA LEU A 176 -6.24 18.66 -5.23
C LEU A 176 -6.75 17.22 -5.20
N HIS A 177 -7.38 16.80 -6.28
CA HIS A 177 -7.76 15.39 -6.51
C HIS A 177 -6.96 14.83 -7.70
N GLU A 178 -5.91 14.06 -7.40
CA GLU A 178 -5.15 13.34 -8.40
C GLU A 178 -5.77 11.95 -8.61
N ALA A 179 -6.40 11.78 -9.77
CA ALA A 179 -7.25 10.63 -10.01
C ALA A 179 -6.48 9.32 -10.19
N PHE A 180 -5.35 9.31 -10.89
CA PHE A 180 -4.65 8.05 -11.21
C PHE A 180 -3.29 8.27 -11.89
N GLY A 181 -2.38 7.28 -11.70
CA GLY A 181 -1.21 7.17 -12.55
C GLY A 181 -0.03 8.08 -12.17
N VAL A 182 -0.06 8.63 -10.97
CA VAL A 182 1.07 9.41 -10.44
C VAL A 182 2.26 8.48 -10.25
N GLY A 183 3.33 8.72 -11.00
CA GLY A 183 4.58 7.98 -10.85
C GLY A 183 5.24 8.24 -9.49
N ALA A 184 6.18 7.38 -9.10
CA ALA A 184 6.79 7.47 -7.76
C ALA A 184 7.48 8.82 -7.48
N GLY A 185 8.11 9.44 -8.47
CA GLY A 185 8.71 10.78 -8.33
C GLY A 185 7.65 11.87 -8.20
N ASP A 186 6.66 11.88 -9.07
CA ASP A 186 5.57 12.85 -9.03
C ASP A 186 4.75 12.74 -7.73
N LEU A 187 4.59 11.50 -7.20
CA LEU A 187 3.93 11.28 -5.92
C LEU A 187 4.73 11.88 -4.76
N GLU A 188 6.05 11.81 -4.80
CA GLU A 188 6.91 12.43 -3.79
C GLU A 188 6.71 13.96 -3.77
N ASP A 189 6.75 14.60 -4.92
CA ASP A 189 6.50 16.04 -5.05
C ASP A 189 5.10 16.45 -4.60
N LEU A 190 4.08 15.63 -4.95
CA LEU A 190 2.73 15.85 -4.47
C LEU A 190 2.62 15.75 -2.94
N LEU A 191 3.24 14.74 -2.34
CA LEU A 191 3.24 14.60 -0.89
C LEU A 191 3.96 15.76 -0.22
N ASP A 192 5.13 16.16 -0.71
CA ASP A 192 5.89 17.32 -0.16
C ASP A 192 5.12 18.64 -0.29
N GLY A 193 4.28 18.73 -1.30
CA GLY A 193 3.46 19.91 -1.57
C GLY A 193 2.27 20.12 -0.64
N HIS A 194 1.90 19.16 0.24
CA HIS A 194 0.62 19.17 0.95
C HIS A 194 0.76 18.97 2.47
N ASP A 195 -0.29 19.34 3.21
CA ASP A 195 -0.35 19.30 4.67
C ASP A 195 -1.39 18.30 5.18
N VAL A 196 -2.41 18.04 4.37
CA VAL A 196 -3.55 17.18 4.70
C VAL A 196 -3.71 16.12 3.63
N GLY A 197 -3.78 14.87 4.03
CA GLY A 197 -4.09 13.74 3.16
C GLY A 197 -5.47 13.18 3.46
N ILE A 198 -6.26 12.92 2.42
CA ILE A 198 -7.57 12.30 2.56
C ILE A 198 -7.49 10.84 2.14
N ASN A 199 -8.04 9.95 2.96
CA ASN A 199 -8.22 8.54 2.64
C ASN A 199 -9.70 8.18 2.59
N LEU A 200 -10.18 7.80 1.41
CA LEU A 200 -11.55 7.32 1.19
C LEU A 200 -11.50 5.93 0.57
N HIS A 201 -12.38 5.06 1.06
CA HIS A 201 -12.51 3.72 0.50
C HIS A 201 -12.97 3.77 -0.97
N ASN A 202 -12.71 2.69 -1.68
CA ASN A 202 -13.13 2.63 -3.09
C ASN A 202 -14.66 2.57 -3.23
N ASP A 203 -15.31 1.96 -2.24
CA ASP A 203 -16.75 1.80 -2.11
C ASP A 203 -17.12 1.75 -0.62
N THR A 204 -18.34 1.38 -0.28
CA THR A 204 -18.89 1.42 1.10
C THR A 204 -18.33 0.36 2.07
N TYR A 205 -17.42 -0.51 1.65
CA TYR A 205 -16.78 -1.48 2.55
C TYR A 205 -15.50 -0.93 3.18
N TRP A 206 -15.30 -1.26 4.44
CA TRP A 206 -14.14 -0.80 5.19
C TRP A 206 -12.87 -1.55 4.79
N SER A 207 -11.80 -0.81 4.59
CA SER A 207 -10.48 -1.34 4.25
C SER A 207 -9.38 -0.53 4.92
N PHE A 208 -8.15 -1.04 4.84
CA PHE A 208 -6.95 -0.27 5.10
C PHE A 208 -6.21 -0.10 3.77
N GLU A 209 -6.09 1.11 3.31
CA GLU A 209 -5.40 1.39 2.05
C GLU A 209 -4.00 1.94 2.29
N ASN A 210 -3.04 1.56 1.45
CA ASN A 210 -1.65 2.01 1.56
C ASN A 210 -1.50 3.54 1.58
N ARG A 211 -2.44 4.24 0.99
CA ARG A 211 -2.52 5.71 1.01
C ARG A 211 -2.43 6.30 2.41
N VAL A 212 -3.02 5.63 3.41
CA VAL A 212 -2.89 6.03 4.82
C VAL A 212 -1.43 6.06 5.24
N CYS A 213 -0.68 4.99 4.93
CA CYS A 213 0.73 4.90 5.26
C CYS A 213 1.56 5.98 4.56
N LEU A 214 1.27 6.26 3.29
CA LEU A 214 1.95 7.29 2.50
C LEU A 214 1.76 8.68 3.11
N HIS A 215 0.51 9.05 3.42
CA HIS A 215 0.21 10.34 4.04
C HIS A 215 0.82 10.49 5.44
N LEU A 216 0.75 9.44 6.26
CA LEU A 216 1.37 9.47 7.59
C LEU A 216 2.90 9.60 7.49
N ALA A 217 3.53 8.88 6.57
CA ALA A 217 4.99 8.97 6.33
C ALA A 217 5.40 10.39 5.91
N ALA A 218 4.62 11.02 5.03
CA ALA A 218 4.83 12.40 4.61
C ALA A 218 4.52 13.45 5.69
N GLY A 219 4.02 13.03 6.87
CA GLY A 219 3.70 13.95 7.98
C GLY A 219 2.42 14.75 7.79
N HIS A 220 1.52 14.28 6.94
CA HIS A 220 0.20 14.91 6.74
C HIS A 220 -0.71 14.69 7.94
N LEU A 221 -1.69 15.59 8.15
CA LEU A 221 -2.89 15.26 8.87
C LEU A 221 -3.73 14.34 8.00
N VAL A 222 -3.98 13.12 8.46
CA VAL A 222 -4.81 12.17 7.71
C VAL A 222 -6.27 12.29 8.14
N LEU A 223 -7.14 12.59 7.18
CA LEU A 223 -8.60 12.49 7.30
C LEU A 223 -9.01 11.18 6.63
N SER A 224 -9.56 10.25 7.38
CA SER A 224 -9.86 8.92 6.85
C SER A 224 -11.26 8.45 7.21
N GLU A 225 -11.92 7.77 6.29
CA GLU A 225 -13.02 6.89 6.67
C GLU A 225 -12.53 5.83 7.67
N PRO A 226 -13.47 5.15 8.40
CA PRO A 226 -13.09 4.15 9.39
C PRO A 226 -12.13 3.10 8.84
N LEU A 227 -10.98 2.94 9.46
CA LEU A 227 -9.96 1.98 9.04
C LEU A 227 -10.24 0.59 9.63
N SER A 228 -10.13 -0.43 8.78
CA SER A 228 -10.26 -1.82 9.21
C SER A 228 -9.39 -2.74 8.33
N PRO A 229 -8.32 -3.36 8.87
CA PRO A 229 -7.79 -3.21 10.24
C PRO A 229 -7.17 -1.83 10.48
N GLN A 230 -6.97 -1.47 11.75
CA GLN A 230 -6.35 -0.18 12.10
C GLN A 230 -4.82 -0.23 12.10
N HIS A 231 -4.20 -1.41 12.06
CA HIS A 231 -2.73 -1.58 12.14
C HIS A 231 -2.07 -0.79 13.27
N GLY A 232 -2.71 -0.73 14.44
CA GLY A 232 -2.21 -0.01 15.61
C GLY A 232 -2.37 1.51 15.56
N LEU A 233 -3.04 2.06 14.56
CA LEU A 233 -3.42 3.47 14.51
C LEU A 233 -4.66 3.73 15.37
N GLU A 234 -4.70 4.88 16.03
CA GLU A 234 -5.78 5.28 16.93
C GLU A 234 -6.48 6.53 16.38
N ARG A 235 -7.80 6.40 16.15
CA ARG A 235 -8.62 7.54 15.70
C ARG A 235 -8.60 8.69 16.72
N GLY A 236 -8.52 9.92 16.22
CA GLY A 236 -8.42 11.13 17.04
C GLY A 236 -7.03 11.37 17.65
N ILE A 237 -6.11 10.40 17.54
CA ILE A 237 -4.75 10.46 18.07
C ILE A 237 -3.71 10.45 16.96
N ASP A 238 -3.79 9.49 16.03
CA ASP A 238 -2.84 9.33 14.92
C ASP A 238 -3.43 9.82 13.59
N TYR A 239 -4.75 9.85 13.47
CA TYR A 239 -5.52 10.37 12.33
C TYR A 239 -6.89 10.84 12.79
N LEU A 240 -7.61 11.59 11.94
CA LEU A 240 -8.99 12.01 12.20
C LEU A 240 -9.95 11.16 11.36
N GLU A 241 -10.92 10.54 12.01
CA GLU A 241 -11.95 9.75 11.35
C GLU A 241 -13.07 10.64 10.83
N VAL A 242 -13.51 10.39 9.60
CA VAL A 242 -14.62 11.07 8.93
C VAL A 242 -15.66 10.04 8.47
N SER A 243 -16.92 10.29 8.77
CA SER A 243 -18.02 9.37 8.45
C SER A 243 -18.90 9.86 7.29
N HIS A 244 -18.72 11.10 6.85
CA HIS A 244 -19.47 11.70 5.74
C HIS A 244 -18.75 12.94 5.19
N GLY A 245 -19.11 13.36 3.97
CA GLY A 245 -18.43 14.46 3.27
C GLY A 245 -18.48 15.81 4.00
N GLY A 246 -19.59 16.11 4.69
CA GLY A 246 -19.68 17.34 5.51
C GLY A 246 -18.69 17.38 6.67
N ALA A 247 -18.27 16.23 7.23
CA ALA A 247 -17.23 16.18 8.24
C ALA A 247 -15.87 16.57 7.66
N ILE A 248 -15.56 16.16 6.42
CA ILE A 248 -14.32 16.56 5.75
C ILE A 248 -14.29 18.08 5.60
N SER A 249 -15.33 18.69 5.01
CA SER A 249 -15.40 20.14 4.81
C SER A 249 -15.31 20.90 6.13
N PHE A 250 -16.03 20.45 7.16
CA PHE A 250 -15.96 21.04 8.49
C PHE A 250 -14.54 21.03 9.06
N LEU A 251 -13.85 19.89 9.01
CA LEU A 251 -12.48 19.78 9.52
C LEU A 251 -11.49 20.65 8.74
N LEU A 252 -11.63 20.74 7.43
CA LEU A 252 -10.79 21.62 6.62
C LEU A 252 -11.02 23.10 6.98
N THR A 253 -12.28 23.51 7.16
CA THR A 253 -12.63 24.86 7.62
C THR A 253 -12.04 25.16 9.01
N GLN A 254 -12.07 24.18 9.92
CA GLN A 254 -11.44 24.35 11.23
C GLN A 254 -9.89 24.48 11.13
N LEU A 255 -9.27 23.72 10.24
CA LEU A 255 -7.82 23.84 9.98
C LEU A 255 -7.42 25.19 9.42
N GLU A 256 -8.21 25.75 8.49
CA GLU A 256 -7.97 27.09 7.95
C GLU A 256 -8.00 28.16 9.05
N ARG A 257 -8.94 28.04 9.98
CA ARG A 257 -9.08 28.98 11.11
C ARG A 257 -8.03 28.76 12.19
N PHE A 258 -7.67 27.52 12.45
CA PHE A 258 -6.80 27.10 13.55
C PHE A 258 -5.74 26.08 13.10
N PRO A 259 -4.76 26.47 12.28
CA PRO A 259 -3.81 25.55 11.64
C PRO A 259 -3.01 24.66 12.61
N ARG A 260 -2.87 25.09 13.88
CA ARG A 260 -2.11 24.36 14.90
C ARG A 260 -2.92 23.36 15.69
N THR A 261 -4.24 23.35 15.54
CA THR A 261 -5.15 22.53 16.39
C THR A 261 -4.77 21.06 16.36
N TRP A 262 -4.47 20.50 15.20
CA TRP A 262 -4.15 19.06 15.06
C TRP A 262 -2.67 18.77 14.77
N HIS A 263 -1.78 19.72 15.05
CA HIS A 263 -0.34 19.48 14.89
C HIS A 263 0.14 18.24 15.69
N ARG A 264 -0.39 18.04 16.90
CA ARG A 264 -0.08 16.86 17.72
C ARG A 264 -0.53 15.56 17.03
N VAL A 265 -1.69 15.53 16.38
CA VAL A 265 -2.18 14.35 15.62
C VAL A 265 -1.23 14.04 14.47
N ARG A 266 -0.80 15.04 13.71
CA ARG A 266 0.19 14.88 12.64
C ARG A 266 1.49 14.27 13.15
N VAL A 267 2.05 14.81 14.24
CA VAL A 267 3.29 14.29 14.86
C VAL A 267 3.11 12.83 15.30
N ARG A 268 2.00 12.52 15.96
CA ARG A 268 1.70 11.15 16.42
C ARG A 268 1.55 10.19 15.24
N GLY A 269 0.77 10.56 14.24
CA GLY A 269 0.59 9.75 13.03
C GLY A 269 1.90 9.49 12.30
N ARG A 270 2.75 10.54 12.17
CA ARG A 270 4.08 10.41 11.56
C ARG A 270 4.99 9.45 12.36
N LEU A 271 4.96 9.51 13.69
CA LEU A 271 5.72 8.58 14.54
C LEU A 271 5.21 7.15 14.40
N LYS A 272 3.90 6.95 14.34
CA LYS A 272 3.29 5.63 14.10
C LYS A 272 3.66 5.05 12.73
N ALA A 273 3.83 5.90 11.71
CA ALA A 273 4.23 5.46 10.38
C ALA A 273 5.58 4.73 10.35
N GLU A 274 6.44 4.91 11.35
CA GLU A 274 7.72 4.20 11.43
C GLU A 274 7.60 2.67 11.36
N GLN A 275 6.47 2.11 11.76
CA GLN A 275 6.20 0.67 11.65
C GLN A 275 6.06 0.19 10.19
N PHE A 276 5.75 1.09 9.25
CA PHE A 276 5.56 0.80 7.83
C PHE A 276 6.81 1.08 6.99
N ARG A 277 7.89 1.57 7.60
CA ARG A 277 9.11 1.97 6.91
C ARG A 277 9.75 0.79 6.16
N ALA A 278 10.01 0.95 4.86
CA ALA A 278 10.53 -0.12 4.01
C ALA A 278 11.86 -0.68 4.52
N SER A 279 12.78 0.18 4.99
CA SER A 279 14.07 -0.22 5.56
C SER A 279 13.98 -1.03 6.87
N ARG A 280 12.81 -1.09 7.49
CA ARG A 280 12.51 -1.92 8.67
C ARG A 280 11.73 -3.17 8.32
N VAL A 281 10.73 -3.04 7.46
CA VAL A 281 9.81 -4.13 7.14
C VAL A 281 10.48 -5.18 6.25
N TRP A 282 11.12 -4.76 5.15
CA TRP A 282 11.68 -5.71 4.19
C TRP A 282 12.80 -6.57 4.76
N PRO A 283 13.81 -6.03 5.47
CA PRO A 283 14.85 -6.86 6.06
C PRO A 283 14.29 -7.92 7.01
N ARG A 284 13.32 -7.55 7.84
CA ARG A 284 12.66 -8.49 8.75
C ARG A 284 11.89 -9.57 7.98
N LEU A 285 11.08 -9.16 7.00
CA LEU A 285 10.27 -10.10 6.23
C LEU A 285 11.12 -11.10 5.45
N VAL A 286 12.22 -10.62 4.85
CA VAL A 286 13.19 -11.46 4.13
C VAL A 286 13.92 -12.42 5.06
N HIS A 287 14.33 -11.95 6.23
CA HIS A 287 14.96 -12.82 7.24
C HIS A 287 13.99 -13.90 7.72
N ASP A 288 12.75 -13.52 8.03
CA ASP A 288 11.72 -14.46 8.46
C ASP A 288 11.42 -15.49 7.36
N LEU A 289 11.36 -15.06 6.08
CA LEU A 289 11.21 -15.95 4.93
C LEU A 289 12.33 -16.97 4.85
N GLN A 290 13.59 -16.53 4.96
CA GLN A 290 14.73 -17.42 4.91
C GLN A 290 14.74 -18.44 6.06
N ALA A 291 14.40 -17.99 7.27
CA ALA A 291 14.30 -18.87 8.44
C ALA A 291 13.17 -19.90 8.28
N ASP A 292 12.04 -19.48 7.76
CA ASP A 292 10.90 -20.35 7.51
C ASP A 292 11.21 -21.40 6.42
N LEU A 293 11.86 -20.99 5.32
CA LEU A 293 12.28 -21.90 4.26
C LEU A 293 13.34 -22.89 4.75
N ALA A 294 14.25 -22.48 5.62
CA ALA A 294 15.23 -23.38 6.22
C ALA A 294 14.58 -24.43 7.14
N ALA A 295 13.49 -24.06 7.83
CA ALA A 295 12.79 -24.93 8.76
C ALA A 295 11.79 -25.88 8.07
N PHE A 296 11.08 -25.40 7.05
CA PHE A 296 9.92 -26.09 6.47
C PHE A 296 10.03 -26.37 4.96
N GLY A 297 11.12 -25.93 4.32
CA GLY A 297 11.32 -26.09 2.89
C GLY A 297 10.49 -25.14 2.02
N THR A 298 10.65 -25.27 0.69
CA THR A 298 9.89 -24.53 -0.31
C THR A 298 8.51 -25.16 -0.54
N SER A 299 7.50 -24.34 -0.85
CA SER A 299 6.20 -24.81 -1.36
C SER A 299 6.19 -24.94 -2.88
N ARG A 300 7.22 -24.47 -3.59
CA ARG A 300 7.31 -24.61 -5.04
C ARG A 300 7.46 -26.09 -5.42
N VAL A 301 6.68 -26.51 -6.39
CA VAL A 301 6.86 -27.82 -7.03
C VAL A 301 8.07 -27.71 -7.96
N SER A 302 9.08 -28.51 -7.71
CA SER A 302 10.30 -28.57 -8.54
C SER A 302 10.04 -29.28 -9.87
#